data_f02160d624943e05c7f37d8f9b8770f0
#
_entry.id   f02160d624943e05c7f37d8f9b8770f0
#
_cell.length_a   1.000
_cell.length_b   1.000
_cell.length_c   1.000
_cell.angle_alpha   90.00
_cell.angle_beta   90.00
_cell.angle_gamma   90.00
#
_symmetry.space_group_name_H-M   'P 1'
#
loop_
_entity.id
_entity.type
_entity.pdbx_description
1 polymer ?
#
loop_
_entity_poly.entity_id
_entity_poly.type
_entity_poly.pdbx_seq_one_letter_code
_entity_poly.pdbx_strand_id
1 'polypeptide(L)'
;FFAIRGVETSGIKFVNEAEKKGASAIVTDKKIKDFSLKIPVVKVKDTRTSFSEACSNFYKEKPKNIIAVTGTNGKSSVADFFYQIMCLNKLSAASIGTLGIKSKNYNKKTHLTSMDALSLHKSLKILKNNKIKNVILEASSHGLEQRRLNNLNISIGIFTNFSHDHLDYHKNMQSYFNSKMY
;
A
#
# COMPACT_ATOMS: atom_id res chain seq x y z
N PHE A 1 2.04 10.47 14.83
CA PHE A 1 1.39 9.15 14.88
C PHE A 1 0.04 9.20 14.14
N PHE A 2 -0.21 8.25 13.23
CA PHE A 2 -1.50 8.09 12.53
C PHE A 2 -2.34 7.05 13.26
N ALA A 3 -3.43 7.48 13.89
CA ALA A 3 -4.33 6.62 14.66
C ALA A 3 -5.30 5.86 13.75
N ILE A 4 -4.76 4.94 12.93
CA ILE A 4 -5.51 4.17 11.94
C ILE A 4 -6.40 3.15 12.64
N ARG A 5 -7.64 2.99 12.17
CA ARG A 5 -8.53 1.91 12.59
C ARG A 5 -8.11 0.60 11.90
N GLY A 6 -7.72 -0.40 12.69
CA GLY A 6 -7.51 -1.77 12.22
C GLY A 6 -8.83 -2.57 12.16
N VAL A 7 -8.72 -3.86 11.81
CA VAL A 7 -9.86 -4.79 11.81
C VAL A 7 -10.25 -5.12 13.25
N GLU A 8 -9.30 -5.49 14.09
CA GLU A 8 -9.53 -5.93 15.48
C GLU A 8 -9.43 -4.80 16.49
N THR A 9 -8.63 -3.78 16.22
CA THR A 9 -8.37 -2.69 17.16
C THR A 9 -8.26 -1.35 16.47
N SER A 10 -8.34 -0.27 17.24
CA SER A 10 -8.23 1.10 16.76
C SER A 10 -6.92 1.74 17.26
N GLY A 11 -6.19 2.41 16.36
CA GLY A 11 -5.00 3.18 16.70
C GLY A 11 -5.23 4.26 17.76
N ILE A 12 -6.48 4.70 17.97
CA ILE A 12 -6.83 5.66 19.02
C ILE A 12 -6.47 5.14 20.42
N LYS A 13 -6.57 3.85 20.66
CA LYS A 13 -6.20 3.26 21.96
C LYS A 13 -4.73 3.45 22.31
N PHE A 14 -3.88 3.75 21.33
CA PHE A 14 -2.44 3.87 21.49
C PHE A 14 -1.92 5.31 21.47
N VAL A 15 -2.81 6.33 21.48
CA VAL A 15 -2.39 7.74 21.36
C VAL A 15 -1.51 8.21 22.54
N ASN A 16 -1.85 7.80 23.76
CA ASN A 16 -1.05 8.13 24.95
C ASN A 16 0.33 7.43 24.94
N GLU A 17 0.37 6.21 24.45
CA GLU A 17 1.63 5.48 24.28
C GLU A 17 2.49 6.11 23.18
N ALA A 18 1.86 6.52 22.08
CA ALA A 18 2.56 7.21 20.98
C ALA A 18 3.17 8.54 21.45
N GLU A 19 2.44 9.32 22.25
CA GLU A 19 2.96 10.55 22.86
C GLU A 19 4.18 10.24 23.76
N LYS A 20 4.06 9.27 24.66
CA LYS A 20 5.18 8.85 25.54
C LYS A 20 6.40 8.38 24.76
N LYS A 21 6.20 7.80 23.57
CA LYS A 21 7.27 7.38 22.64
C LYS A 21 7.78 8.51 21.75
N GLY A 22 7.38 9.76 21.97
CA GLY A 22 7.90 10.94 21.28
C GLY A 22 7.17 11.30 19.99
N ALA A 23 5.91 10.89 19.81
CA ALA A 23 5.11 11.40 18.71
C ALA A 23 4.92 12.91 18.85
N SER A 24 5.19 13.67 17.79
CA SER A 24 5.05 15.14 17.79
C SER A 24 3.62 15.62 17.49
N ALA A 25 2.77 14.74 16.95
CA ALA A 25 1.36 15.00 16.67
C ALA A 25 0.58 13.69 16.51
N ILE A 26 -0.72 13.75 16.69
CA ILE A 26 -1.66 12.66 16.39
C ILE A 26 -2.49 13.06 15.17
N VAL A 27 -2.59 12.17 14.16
CA VAL A 27 -3.48 12.35 13.01
C VAL A 27 -4.60 11.33 13.09
N THR A 28 -5.85 11.76 13.00
CA THR A 28 -7.04 10.89 13.14
C THR A 28 -8.27 11.45 12.43
N ASP A 29 -9.17 10.57 11.98
CA ASP A 29 -10.50 10.92 11.45
C ASP A 29 -11.58 10.91 12.54
N LYS A 30 -11.25 10.50 13.77
CA LYS A 30 -12.19 10.40 14.89
C LYS A 30 -12.01 11.55 15.88
N LYS A 31 -13.09 11.88 16.58
CA LYS A 31 -12.99 12.74 17.77
C LYS A 31 -12.30 11.94 18.88
N ILE A 32 -11.22 12.51 19.40
CA ILE A 32 -10.60 12.01 20.63
C ILE A 32 -11.34 12.70 21.77
N LYS A 33 -12.08 11.91 22.55
CA LYS A 33 -12.70 12.36 23.79
C LYS A 33 -11.81 11.88 24.95
N ASP A 34 -11.60 12.71 25.95
CA ASP A 34 -10.97 12.35 27.24
C ASP A 34 -9.46 12.01 27.24
N PHE A 35 -8.69 12.56 26.30
CA PHE A 35 -7.22 12.46 26.38
C PHE A 35 -6.61 13.83 26.71
N SER A 36 -5.89 13.93 27.81
CA SER A 36 -5.05 15.10 28.14
C SER A 36 -3.71 15.04 27.39
N LEU A 37 -3.79 15.00 26.05
CA LEU A 37 -2.60 15.01 25.20
C LEU A 37 -1.94 16.39 25.24
N LYS A 38 -0.61 16.42 25.37
CA LYS A 38 0.21 17.64 25.31
C LYS A 38 0.62 18.00 23.88
N ILE A 39 0.41 17.09 22.92
CA ILE A 39 0.77 17.24 21.51
C ILE A 39 -0.48 17.54 20.66
N PRO A 40 -0.35 18.27 19.54
CA PRO A 40 -1.47 18.61 18.69
C PRO A 40 -2.16 17.39 18.07
N VAL A 41 -3.49 17.48 17.94
CA VAL A 41 -4.33 16.50 17.25
C VAL A 41 -4.83 17.10 15.95
N VAL A 42 -4.40 16.51 14.83
CA VAL A 42 -4.80 16.90 13.47
C VAL A 42 -5.97 16.03 13.04
N LYS A 43 -7.12 16.64 12.84
CA LYS A 43 -8.31 15.96 12.34
C LYS A 43 -8.31 15.94 10.82
N VAL A 44 -8.47 14.75 10.24
CA VAL A 44 -8.53 14.52 8.79
C VAL A 44 -9.86 13.84 8.40
N LYS A 45 -10.17 13.79 7.09
CA LYS A 45 -11.37 13.08 6.60
C LYS A 45 -11.20 11.56 6.67
N ASP A 46 -10.04 11.06 6.33
CA ASP A 46 -9.69 9.65 6.32
C ASP A 46 -8.21 9.48 6.70
N THR A 47 -7.98 8.78 7.81
CA THR A 47 -6.62 8.61 8.36
C THR A 47 -5.72 7.76 7.46
N ARG A 48 -6.28 6.77 6.75
CA ARG A 48 -5.51 5.90 5.85
C ARG A 48 -5.05 6.66 4.61
N THR A 49 -5.94 7.43 4.00
CA THR A 49 -5.60 8.30 2.86
C THR A 49 -4.53 9.31 3.25
N SER A 50 -4.70 10.01 4.39
CA SER A 50 -3.70 10.98 4.89
C SER A 50 -2.36 10.31 5.22
N PHE A 51 -2.36 9.08 5.72
CA PHE A 51 -1.14 8.33 5.95
C PHE A 51 -0.41 7.99 4.64
N SER A 52 -1.15 7.50 3.63
CA SER A 52 -0.56 7.20 2.33
C SER A 52 -0.01 8.46 1.65
N GLU A 53 -0.71 9.59 1.76
CA GLU A 53 -0.25 10.90 1.27
C GLU A 53 1.04 11.36 1.97
N ALA A 54 1.09 11.26 3.29
CA ALA A 54 2.29 11.58 4.06
C ALA A 54 3.48 10.69 3.64
N CYS A 55 3.26 9.38 3.46
CA CYS A 55 4.28 8.46 2.96
C CYS A 55 4.76 8.85 1.55
N SER A 56 3.82 9.21 0.66
CA SER A 56 4.12 9.66 -0.70
C SER A 56 4.95 10.94 -0.71
N ASN A 57 4.62 11.89 0.16
CA ASN A 57 5.34 13.17 0.26
C ASN A 57 6.71 13.02 0.90
N PHE A 58 6.87 12.08 1.83
CA PHE A 58 8.15 11.79 2.45
C PHE A 58 9.11 11.02 1.51
N TYR A 59 8.57 10.05 0.76
CA TYR A 59 9.30 9.26 -0.25
C TYR A 59 8.89 9.70 -1.65
N LYS A 60 9.22 10.96 -2.02
CA LYS A 60 8.76 11.58 -3.28
C LYS A 60 9.20 10.84 -4.54
N GLU A 61 10.41 10.30 -4.54
CA GLU A 61 10.99 9.67 -5.72
C GLU A 61 10.43 8.28 -5.96
N LYS A 62 9.94 8.04 -7.17
CA LYS A 62 9.33 6.79 -7.60
C LYS A 62 9.81 6.38 -9.00
N PRO A 63 9.77 5.10 -9.36
CA PRO A 63 9.96 4.64 -10.74
C PRO A 63 9.01 5.36 -11.71
N LYS A 64 9.44 5.47 -12.97
CA LYS A 64 8.68 6.22 -13.99
C LYS A 64 7.34 5.55 -14.29
N ASN A 65 7.36 4.23 -14.46
CA ASN A 65 6.20 3.45 -14.83
C ASN A 65 5.82 2.52 -13.68
N ILE A 66 4.63 2.70 -13.14
CA ILE A 66 4.07 1.85 -12.09
C ILE A 66 2.81 1.21 -12.66
N ILE A 67 2.79 -0.12 -12.68
CA ILE A 67 1.70 -0.95 -13.17
C ILE A 67 1.09 -1.65 -11.96
N ALA A 68 -0.23 -1.64 -11.85
CA ALA A 68 -0.94 -2.39 -10.81
C ALA A 68 -1.73 -3.54 -11.43
N VAL A 69 -1.60 -4.74 -10.86
CA VAL A 69 -2.39 -5.90 -11.25
C VAL A 69 -3.31 -6.33 -10.11
N THR A 70 -4.61 -6.38 -10.41
CA THR A 70 -5.65 -6.86 -9.49
C THR A 70 -6.44 -8.00 -10.11
N GLY A 71 -7.33 -8.60 -9.34
CA GLY A 71 -8.18 -9.72 -9.72
C GLY A 71 -8.27 -10.74 -8.58
N THR A 72 -9.04 -11.79 -8.76
CA THR A 72 -9.11 -12.87 -7.77
C THR A 72 -7.86 -13.73 -7.86
N ASN A 73 -7.57 -14.29 -9.03
CA ASN A 73 -6.44 -15.18 -9.28
C ASN A 73 -5.48 -14.60 -10.34
N GLY A 74 -4.26 -15.12 -10.41
CA GLY A 74 -3.30 -14.81 -11.45
C GLY A 74 -2.46 -13.54 -11.25
N LYS A 75 -2.70 -12.74 -10.20
CA LYS A 75 -1.93 -11.52 -9.92
C LYS A 75 -0.42 -11.77 -9.86
N SER A 76 -0.01 -12.75 -9.07
CA SER A 76 1.42 -13.08 -8.88
C SER A 76 2.05 -13.62 -10.17
N SER A 77 1.31 -14.43 -10.94
CA SER A 77 1.79 -14.95 -12.23
C SER A 77 2.02 -13.81 -13.23
N VAL A 78 1.06 -12.90 -13.37
CA VAL A 78 1.20 -11.73 -14.25
C VAL A 78 2.35 -10.83 -13.81
N ALA A 79 2.50 -10.58 -12.49
CA ALA A 79 3.60 -9.78 -11.98
C ALA A 79 4.98 -10.44 -12.23
N ASP A 80 5.06 -11.76 -12.05
CA ASP A 80 6.30 -12.50 -12.26
C ASP A 80 6.65 -12.59 -13.76
N PHE A 81 5.68 -12.88 -14.62
CA PHE A 81 5.89 -12.91 -16.09
C PHE A 81 6.30 -11.53 -16.63
N PHE A 82 5.65 -10.47 -16.18
CA PHE A 82 6.06 -9.11 -16.53
C PHE A 82 7.54 -8.89 -16.18
N TYR A 83 7.94 -9.21 -14.95
CA TYR A 83 9.32 -9.05 -14.51
C TYR A 83 10.29 -9.86 -15.38
N GLN A 84 9.98 -11.13 -15.66
CA GLN A 84 10.83 -11.99 -16.50
C GLN A 84 10.95 -11.46 -17.93
N ILE A 85 9.83 -11.10 -18.57
CA ILE A 85 9.80 -10.55 -19.92
C ILE A 85 10.63 -9.25 -20.02
N MET A 86 10.50 -8.36 -19.03
CA MET A 86 11.29 -7.13 -18.99
C MET A 86 12.79 -7.43 -18.85
N CYS A 87 13.17 -8.40 -18.01
CA CYS A 87 14.56 -8.82 -17.85
C CYS A 87 15.14 -9.44 -19.12
N LEU A 88 14.38 -10.32 -19.80
CA LEU A 88 14.79 -10.91 -21.08
C LEU A 88 15.04 -9.83 -22.14
N ASN A 89 14.26 -8.78 -22.14
CA ASN A 89 14.44 -7.64 -23.04
C ASN A 89 15.46 -6.60 -22.52
N LYS A 90 16.27 -6.92 -21.50
CA LYS A 90 17.28 -6.05 -20.90
C LYS A 90 16.73 -4.71 -20.36
N LEU A 91 15.45 -4.67 -20.04
CA LEU A 91 14.79 -3.50 -19.45
C LEU A 91 14.87 -3.54 -17.92
N SER A 92 15.07 -2.37 -17.30
CA SER A 92 15.11 -2.28 -15.85
C SER A 92 13.70 -2.42 -15.26
N ALA A 93 13.48 -3.49 -14.50
CA ALA A 93 12.18 -3.79 -13.93
C ALA A 93 12.26 -4.34 -12.50
N ALA A 94 11.13 -4.27 -11.80
CA ALA A 94 10.90 -4.95 -10.55
C ALA A 94 9.44 -5.43 -10.46
N SER A 95 9.21 -6.49 -9.67
CA SER A 95 7.87 -6.88 -9.22
C SER A 95 7.75 -6.76 -7.70
N ILE A 96 6.57 -6.39 -7.23
CA ILE A 96 6.23 -6.28 -5.79
C ILE A 96 4.92 -7.05 -5.56
N GLY A 97 4.94 -8.03 -4.68
CA GLY A 97 3.74 -8.81 -4.40
C GLY A 97 3.97 -9.96 -3.42
N THR A 98 3.17 -10.99 -3.55
CA THR A 98 3.19 -12.19 -2.71
C THR A 98 4.56 -12.87 -2.69
N LEU A 99 5.27 -12.86 -3.82
CA LEU A 99 6.62 -13.41 -3.94
C LEU A 99 7.71 -12.47 -3.40
N GLY A 100 7.32 -11.35 -2.80
CA GLY A 100 8.23 -10.33 -2.32
C GLY A 100 8.53 -9.25 -3.34
N ILE A 101 9.64 -8.55 -3.14
CA ILE A 101 10.21 -7.61 -4.10
C ILE A 101 11.28 -8.36 -4.87
N LYS A 102 11.16 -8.41 -6.20
CA LYS A 102 12.15 -8.96 -7.11
C LYS A 102 12.69 -7.85 -8.00
N SER A 103 13.99 -7.66 -8.02
CA SER A 103 14.70 -6.78 -8.96
C SER A 103 16.15 -7.24 -9.09
N LYS A 104 16.88 -6.68 -10.05
CA LYS A 104 18.29 -7.05 -10.26
C LYS A 104 19.16 -6.84 -9.00
N ASN A 105 18.97 -5.72 -8.29
CA ASN A 105 19.87 -5.29 -7.21
C ASN A 105 19.17 -5.13 -5.85
N TYR A 106 17.87 -5.41 -5.74
CA TYR A 106 17.13 -5.28 -4.50
C TYR A 106 16.02 -6.33 -4.43
N ASN A 107 16.25 -7.35 -3.62
CA ASN A 107 15.30 -8.43 -3.37
C ASN A 107 14.92 -8.44 -1.89
N LYS A 108 13.64 -8.55 -1.58
CA LYS A 108 13.15 -8.54 -0.20
C LYS A 108 11.90 -9.41 -0.08
N LYS A 109 11.85 -10.30 0.90
CA LYS A 109 10.61 -11.01 1.24
C LYS A 109 9.59 -10.04 1.84
N THR A 110 8.33 -10.25 1.53
CA THR A 110 7.19 -9.50 2.08
C THR A 110 6.22 -10.48 2.73
N HIS A 111 5.49 -10.02 3.74
CA HIS A 111 4.47 -10.84 4.42
C HIS A 111 3.06 -10.59 3.90
N LEU A 112 2.89 -9.62 3.02
CA LEU A 112 1.61 -9.20 2.47
C LEU A 112 1.68 -9.12 0.96
N THR A 113 0.63 -9.54 0.29
CA THR A 113 0.47 -9.39 -1.17
C THR A 113 0.57 -7.91 -1.58
N SER A 114 -0.13 -7.03 -0.88
CA SER A 114 0.05 -5.58 -1.00
C SER A 114 0.65 -5.04 0.29
N MET A 115 1.84 -4.49 0.20
CA MET A 115 2.55 -3.90 1.35
C MET A 115 1.74 -2.75 1.97
N ASP A 116 2.01 -2.42 3.23
CA ASP A 116 1.52 -1.17 3.81
C ASP A 116 2.09 0.06 3.08
N ALA A 117 1.42 1.21 3.21
CA ALA A 117 1.79 2.41 2.44
C ALA A 117 3.23 2.88 2.72
N LEU A 118 3.68 2.85 3.98
CA LEU A 118 5.03 3.27 4.34
C LEU A 118 6.10 2.38 3.68
N SER A 119 5.96 1.08 3.84
CA SER A 119 6.88 0.09 3.28
C SER A 119 6.88 0.15 1.74
N LEU A 120 5.71 0.35 1.12
CA LEU A 120 5.58 0.45 -0.33
C LEU A 120 6.30 1.69 -0.87
N HIS A 121 5.98 2.88 -0.37
CA HIS A 121 6.63 4.12 -0.84
C HIS A 121 8.15 4.12 -0.58
N LYS A 122 8.60 3.60 0.57
CA LYS A 122 10.03 3.40 0.87
C LYS A 122 10.70 2.48 -0.14
N SER A 123 10.06 1.35 -0.47
CA SER A 123 10.60 0.39 -1.43
C SER A 123 10.66 0.96 -2.85
N LEU A 124 9.64 1.73 -3.26
CA LEU A 124 9.64 2.41 -4.56
C LEU A 124 10.80 3.42 -4.66
N LYS A 125 11.08 4.21 -3.60
CA LYS A 125 12.25 5.09 -3.56
C LYS A 125 13.56 4.30 -3.71
N ILE A 126 13.71 3.17 -2.99
CA ILE A 126 14.90 2.31 -3.10
C ILE A 126 15.04 1.79 -4.54
N LEU A 127 13.96 1.30 -5.15
CA LEU A 127 13.97 0.84 -6.54
C LEU A 127 14.35 1.95 -7.51
N LYS A 128 13.82 3.17 -7.33
CA LYS A 128 14.19 4.34 -8.12
C LYS A 128 15.68 4.65 -8.02
N ASN A 129 16.24 4.63 -6.81
CA ASN A 129 17.66 4.86 -6.57
C ASN A 129 18.53 3.78 -7.24
N ASN A 130 18.03 2.55 -7.33
CA ASN A 130 18.63 1.45 -8.09
C ASN A 130 18.37 1.53 -9.61
N LYS A 131 17.94 2.70 -10.12
CA LYS A 131 17.68 2.97 -11.53
C LYS A 131 16.60 2.08 -12.17
N ILE A 132 15.71 1.49 -11.38
CA ILE A 132 14.56 0.76 -11.89
C ILE A 132 13.54 1.77 -12.44
N LYS A 133 13.12 1.56 -13.70
CA LYS A 133 12.16 2.42 -14.39
C LYS A 133 10.75 1.85 -14.39
N ASN A 134 10.61 0.53 -14.40
CA ASN A 134 9.33 -0.17 -14.56
C ASN A 134 9.05 -1.05 -13.35
N VAL A 135 7.92 -0.85 -12.69
CA VAL A 135 7.51 -1.65 -11.54
C VAL A 135 6.10 -2.15 -11.76
N ILE A 136 5.90 -3.45 -11.61
CA ILE A 136 4.57 -4.03 -11.46
C ILE A 136 4.33 -4.38 -9.99
N LEU A 137 3.14 -4.08 -9.49
CA LEU A 137 2.76 -4.40 -8.12
C LEU A 137 1.40 -5.11 -8.05
N GLU A 138 1.30 -6.08 -7.16
CA GLU A 138 0.05 -6.75 -6.87
C GLU A 138 -0.84 -5.86 -6.00
N ALA A 139 -2.04 -5.55 -6.52
CA ALA A 139 -3.07 -4.78 -5.85
C ALA A 139 -4.17 -5.72 -5.33
N SER A 140 -4.03 -6.20 -4.10
CA SER A 140 -5.08 -6.98 -3.44
C SER A 140 -6.29 -6.12 -3.09
N SER A 141 -7.49 -6.72 -3.02
CA SER A 141 -8.71 -6.00 -2.61
C SER A 141 -8.56 -5.33 -1.24
N HIS A 142 -7.94 -6.02 -0.28
CA HIS A 142 -7.60 -5.46 1.03
C HIS A 142 -6.65 -4.26 0.93
N GLY A 143 -5.62 -4.35 0.06
CA GLY A 143 -4.65 -3.26 -0.14
C GLY A 143 -5.30 -2.02 -0.74
N LEU A 144 -6.17 -2.21 -1.72
CA LEU A 144 -6.94 -1.14 -2.36
C LEU A 144 -7.92 -0.49 -1.39
N GLU A 145 -8.77 -1.27 -0.72
CA GLU A 145 -9.73 -0.76 0.26
C GLU A 145 -9.04 -0.04 1.43
N GLN A 146 -7.91 -0.57 1.88
CA GLN A 146 -7.12 0.05 2.95
C GLN A 146 -6.25 1.21 2.48
N ARG A 147 -6.41 1.70 1.25
CA ARG A 147 -5.71 2.88 0.71
C ARG A 147 -4.18 2.73 0.68
N ARG A 148 -3.67 1.51 0.66
CA ARG A 148 -2.22 1.26 0.71
C ARG A 148 -1.49 1.72 -0.55
N LEU A 149 -2.21 1.76 -1.70
CA LEU A 149 -1.70 2.12 -3.01
C LEU A 149 -2.03 3.58 -3.39
N ASN A 150 -2.66 4.33 -2.51
CA ASN A 150 -3.00 5.73 -2.80
C ASN A 150 -1.74 6.57 -3.05
N ASN A 151 -1.91 7.61 -3.87
CA ASN A 151 -0.84 8.54 -4.25
C ASN A 151 0.33 7.89 -5.01
N LEU A 152 0.06 6.74 -5.66
CA LEU A 152 0.90 6.19 -6.71
C LEU A 152 0.36 6.66 -8.07
N ASN A 153 1.23 7.19 -8.91
CA ASN A 153 0.88 7.50 -10.31
C ASN A 153 0.90 6.19 -11.10
N ILE A 154 -0.17 5.41 -10.98
CA ILE A 154 -0.32 4.14 -11.69
C ILE A 154 -0.56 4.44 -13.16
N SER A 155 0.34 3.97 -14.02
CA SER A 155 0.29 4.19 -15.47
C SER A 155 -0.65 3.20 -16.16
N ILE A 156 -0.76 1.98 -15.65
CA ILE A 156 -1.55 0.88 -16.22
C ILE A 156 -2.18 0.08 -15.09
N GLY A 157 -3.49 -0.16 -15.18
CA GLY A 157 -4.22 -1.11 -14.36
C GLY A 157 -4.52 -2.39 -15.14
N ILE A 158 -4.22 -3.54 -14.57
CA ILE A 158 -4.52 -4.86 -15.13
C ILE A 158 -5.54 -5.55 -14.23
N PHE A 159 -6.64 -5.99 -14.81
CA PHE A 159 -7.66 -6.79 -14.13
C PHE A 159 -7.65 -8.20 -14.72
N THR A 160 -7.27 -9.21 -13.93
CA THR A 160 -7.09 -10.57 -14.43
C THR A 160 -8.41 -11.33 -14.56
N ASN A 161 -9.13 -11.45 -13.45
CA ASN A 161 -10.43 -12.14 -13.38
C ASN A 161 -11.16 -11.78 -12.09
N PHE A 162 -12.42 -12.18 -12.01
CA PHE A 162 -13.26 -11.97 -10.86
C PHE A 162 -14.08 -13.22 -10.56
N SER A 163 -13.88 -13.81 -9.40
CA SER A 163 -14.62 -14.96 -8.90
C SER A 163 -14.84 -14.85 -7.39
N HIS A 164 -15.61 -15.75 -6.83
CA HIS A 164 -15.95 -15.80 -5.41
C HIS A 164 -14.68 -15.98 -4.55
N ASP A 165 -14.39 -14.97 -3.69
CA ASP A 165 -13.27 -15.01 -2.75
C ASP A 165 -13.41 -13.88 -1.71
N HIS A 166 -12.73 -13.98 -0.58
CA HIS A 166 -12.63 -12.96 0.47
C HIS A 166 -13.95 -12.36 0.96
N LEU A 167 -15.06 -13.13 0.95
CA LEU A 167 -16.35 -12.63 1.43
C LEU A 167 -16.46 -12.58 2.95
N ASP A 168 -15.59 -13.28 3.66
CA ASP A 168 -15.36 -13.12 5.10
C ASP A 168 -14.99 -11.67 5.46
N TYR A 169 -14.23 -11.01 4.58
CA TYR A 169 -13.82 -9.61 4.74
C TYR A 169 -14.78 -8.62 4.04
N HIS A 170 -15.13 -8.85 2.78
CA HIS A 170 -15.90 -7.90 1.95
C HIS A 170 -17.43 -8.06 2.10
N LYS A 171 -17.92 -9.09 2.80
CA LYS A 171 -19.32 -9.39 3.08
C LYS A 171 -20.15 -9.84 1.86
N ASN A 172 -19.94 -9.29 0.67
CA ASN A 172 -20.61 -9.66 -0.56
C ASN A 172 -19.78 -9.36 -1.80
N MET A 173 -20.16 -9.96 -2.94
CA MET A 173 -19.46 -9.83 -4.21
C MET A 173 -19.40 -8.39 -4.73
N GLN A 174 -20.45 -7.60 -4.52
CA GLN A 174 -20.46 -6.19 -4.97
C GLN A 174 -19.42 -5.34 -4.23
N SER A 175 -19.32 -5.48 -2.90
CA SER A 175 -18.30 -4.80 -2.10
C SER A 175 -16.90 -5.24 -2.49
N TYR A 176 -16.72 -6.55 -2.76
CA TYR A 176 -15.46 -7.10 -3.23
C TYR A 176 -15.06 -6.55 -4.60
N PHE A 177 -16.01 -6.48 -5.55
CA PHE A 177 -15.79 -5.86 -6.85
C PHE A 177 -15.42 -4.37 -6.70
N ASN A 178 -16.22 -3.61 -5.96
CA ASN A 178 -15.99 -2.18 -5.76
C ASN A 178 -14.61 -1.89 -5.15
N SER A 179 -14.12 -2.76 -4.25
CA SER A 179 -12.78 -2.61 -3.67
C SER A 179 -11.66 -2.73 -4.71
N LYS A 180 -11.87 -3.50 -5.79
CA LYS A 180 -10.90 -3.66 -6.88
C LYS A 180 -10.98 -2.54 -7.93
N MET A 181 -12.12 -1.87 -8.03
CA MET A 181 -12.33 -0.76 -8.96
C MET A 181 -11.91 0.59 -8.40
N TYR A 182 -11.43 0.59 -7.18
CA TYR A 182 -10.90 1.77 -6.51
C TYR A 182 -9.51 2.13 -7.03
#